data_8f4480574843f7933fbae78f23833b43
#
_entry.id   8f4480574843f7933fbae78f23833b43
#
_cell.length_a   1.000
_cell.length_b   1.000
_cell.length_c   1.000
_cell.angle_alpha   90.00
_cell.angle_beta   90.00
_cell.angle_gamma   90.00
#
_symmetry.space_group_name_H-M   'P 1'
#
loop_
_entity.id
_entity.type
_entity.pdbx_description
1 polymer ?
#
loop_
_entity_poly.entity_id
_entity_poly.type
_entity_poly.pdbx_seq_one_letter_code
_entity_poly.pdbx_strand_id
1 'polypeptide(L)'
;MRKKQFKAESKKLLDMMINSIYTHKEIFLRELISNASDAIDKLYFKSLTDDSVKLAREDFKIHIDLDKESRTIKITDNGIGMTAEELENNLGTIAKSGSFNFKKENADNEKADDISVIGQFGVGFYSSFMVADKVEVISKAFGEDIAHKWVSSGADGYTIEECEKENAGTEITLYIKEDTENEDYTKYLEQYTINELVKKYSDYIRYPIVMEMSHQVPNPDKEGEYTTEVSEETLNSMVPLWRKNKSEIKPEEYNEFYKQKFMDYSDPLHVIHTKTEGQATFDALLYIPENPPYDFYSKEYEKGLQLYSNGVLIMDKCADLLPDYFSFVKGLVDSADLSLNISREMLQHDHQLKIIAKAIDKKIKNELTKMLKNDREKYEKFFKTFGLQLKYGVYANYGMEKDGLKDLLLFETSADDKPTTLKEYVGRMADSQNDIYYACGENAQKIALLPQIEAVKEKGYEVLYFTDEVDEFAIQMLMEYDGKHFVNICKDDLDLSNDAEKEAITKKNDDAKELLDKMKDALDGKVTAVKLTNKLGSHPVCLSAEGYVSLEMEKVLNSMPGANQGVKAQLVLEINAEHPIVDKLKGASDDDLKKYTNLLYSSARLIAGLDLENPTEFSDALADMM
;
A
#
# COMPACT_ATOMS: atom_id res chain seq x y z
N MET A 1 -0.14 33.96 -43.33
CA MET A 1 0.90 33.61 -42.35
C MET A 1 1.60 32.33 -42.80
N ARG A 2 2.92 32.31 -42.97
CA ARG A 2 3.72 31.12 -43.30
C ARG A 2 4.02 30.36 -42.00
N LYS A 3 3.49 29.14 -41.81
CA LYS A 3 3.90 28.27 -40.70
C LYS A 3 5.38 27.94 -40.85
N LYS A 4 6.20 28.23 -39.82
CA LYS A 4 7.62 27.82 -39.75
C LYS A 4 7.72 26.61 -38.85
N GLN A 5 8.54 25.63 -39.26
CA GLN A 5 8.87 24.48 -38.43
C GLN A 5 9.96 24.84 -37.43
N PHE A 6 9.90 24.22 -36.23
CA PHE A 6 11.02 24.33 -35.28
C PHE A 6 12.24 23.61 -35.83
N LYS A 7 13.42 24.16 -35.57
CA LYS A 7 14.71 23.51 -35.87
C LYS A 7 15.24 22.93 -34.56
N ALA A 8 15.80 21.73 -34.62
CA ALA A 8 16.40 21.08 -33.47
C ALA A 8 17.93 21.03 -33.61
N GLU A 9 18.65 21.26 -32.52
CA GLU A 9 20.08 20.96 -32.40
C GLU A 9 20.23 19.53 -31.90
N SER A 10 20.49 18.59 -32.82
CA SER A 10 20.51 17.15 -32.53
C SER A 10 21.50 16.77 -31.42
N LYS A 11 22.67 17.43 -31.38
CA LYS A 11 23.71 17.21 -30.35
C LYS A 11 23.19 17.54 -28.94
N LYS A 12 22.56 18.71 -28.75
CA LYS A 12 22.01 19.11 -27.46
C LYS A 12 20.82 18.27 -27.05
N LEU A 13 19.98 17.85 -28.00
CA LEU A 13 18.88 16.94 -27.73
C LEU A 13 19.38 15.59 -27.24
N LEU A 14 20.39 15.03 -27.88
CA LEU A 14 21.00 13.77 -27.47
C LEU A 14 21.62 13.87 -26.08
N ASP A 15 22.37 14.95 -25.80
CA ASP A 15 22.92 15.23 -24.46
C ASP A 15 21.83 15.32 -23.38
N MET A 16 20.72 16.02 -23.67
CA MET A 16 19.59 16.10 -22.75
C MET A 16 18.93 14.72 -22.54
N MET A 17 18.85 13.91 -23.59
CA MET A 17 18.27 12.58 -23.51
C MET A 17 19.13 11.63 -22.67
N ILE A 18 20.45 11.66 -22.86
CA ILE A 18 21.40 10.83 -22.12
C ILE A 18 21.42 11.22 -20.63
N ASN A 19 21.37 12.54 -20.32
CA ASN A 19 21.62 13.03 -18.96
C ASN A 19 20.37 13.43 -18.18
N SER A 20 19.16 13.45 -18.78
CA SER A 20 17.96 14.02 -18.15
C SER A 20 16.69 13.18 -18.29
N ILE A 21 16.63 12.19 -19.17
CA ILE A 21 15.42 11.38 -19.36
C ILE A 21 15.32 10.30 -18.32
N TYR A 22 16.42 9.65 -17.98
CA TYR A 22 16.46 8.53 -17.04
C TYR A 22 17.07 8.96 -15.72
N THR A 23 16.43 8.61 -14.63
CA THR A 23 16.91 8.86 -13.26
C THR A 23 17.99 7.86 -12.85
N HIS A 24 17.84 6.59 -13.29
CA HIS A 24 18.71 5.48 -12.93
C HIS A 24 19.51 4.98 -14.13
N LYS A 25 20.84 4.96 -14.04
CA LYS A 25 21.71 4.53 -15.12
C LYS A 25 21.55 3.06 -15.48
N GLU A 26 21.25 2.22 -14.50
CA GLU A 26 21.06 0.76 -14.67
C GLU A 26 19.95 0.37 -15.66
N ILE A 27 19.07 1.30 -15.99
CA ILE A 27 17.99 1.11 -16.97
C ILE A 27 18.50 0.82 -18.38
N PHE A 28 19.77 1.15 -18.70
CA PHE A 28 20.35 0.82 -20.00
C PHE A 28 20.15 -0.66 -20.35
N LEU A 29 20.35 -1.56 -19.39
CA LEU A 29 20.24 -3.00 -19.61
C LEU A 29 18.78 -3.40 -19.93
N ARG A 30 17.82 -2.86 -19.20
CA ARG A 30 16.39 -3.07 -19.47
C ARG A 30 16.00 -2.64 -20.88
N GLU A 31 16.45 -1.47 -21.30
CA GLU A 31 16.11 -0.94 -22.63
C GLU A 31 16.73 -1.77 -23.76
N LEU A 32 17.98 -2.21 -23.61
CA LEU A 32 18.64 -3.04 -24.61
C LEU A 32 18.03 -4.45 -24.70
N ILE A 33 17.73 -5.08 -23.57
CA ILE A 33 17.03 -6.37 -23.52
C ILE A 33 15.63 -6.24 -24.14
N SER A 34 14.90 -5.14 -23.87
CA SER A 34 13.59 -4.89 -24.46
C SER A 34 13.67 -4.75 -25.99
N ASN A 35 14.70 -4.07 -26.50
CA ASN A 35 14.92 -3.95 -27.96
C ASN A 35 15.28 -5.30 -28.60
N ALA A 36 16.08 -6.11 -27.92
CA ALA A 36 16.41 -7.46 -28.34
C ALA A 36 15.16 -8.36 -28.40
N SER A 37 14.33 -8.30 -27.36
CA SER A 37 13.04 -9.01 -27.33
C SER A 37 12.12 -8.59 -28.47
N ASP A 38 12.00 -7.28 -28.75
CA ASP A 38 11.21 -6.77 -29.87
C ASP A 38 11.75 -7.25 -31.24
N ALA A 39 13.08 -7.34 -31.40
CA ALA A 39 13.71 -7.85 -32.63
C ALA A 39 13.40 -9.34 -32.85
N ILE A 40 13.38 -10.11 -31.76
CA ILE A 40 13.02 -11.52 -31.80
C ILE A 40 11.52 -11.68 -32.10
N ASP A 41 10.64 -10.90 -31.44
CA ASP A 41 9.19 -10.93 -31.68
C ASP A 41 8.85 -10.68 -33.17
N LYS A 42 9.56 -9.76 -33.84
CA LYS A 42 9.39 -9.49 -35.28
C LYS A 42 9.76 -10.70 -36.14
N LEU A 43 10.88 -11.38 -35.86
CA LEU A 43 11.30 -12.56 -36.59
C LEU A 43 10.38 -13.75 -36.30
N TYR A 44 9.98 -13.94 -35.05
CA TYR A 44 8.99 -14.95 -34.64
C TYR A 44 7.64 -14.73 -35.34
N PHE A 45 7.14 -13.50 -35.40
CA PHE A 45 5.92 -13.19 -36.14
C PHE A 45 6.04 -13.52 -37.61
N LYS A 46 7.20 -13.19 -38.22
CA LYS A 46 7.50 -13.57 -39.62
C LYS A 46 7.50 -15.07 -39.79
N SER A 47 8.04 -15.86 -38.86
CA SER A 47 8.06 -17.32 -38.90
C SER A 47 6.68 -17.98 -38.96
N LEU A 48 5.63 -17.27 -38.50
CA LEU A 48 4.26 -17.79 -38.54
C LEU A 48 3.66 -17.81 -39.95
N THR A 49 4.31 -17.12 -40.91
CA THR A 49 3.82 -16.94 -42.28
C THR A 49 4.88 -17.22 -43.35
N ASP A 50 6.16 -17.37 -42.97
CA ASP A 50 7.30 -17.51 -43.86
C ASP A 50 8.16 -18.73 -43.47
N ASP A 51 8.03 -19.82 -44.20
CA ASP A 51 8.75 -21.09 -43.99
C ASP A 51 10.29 -20.97 -44.17
N SER A 52 10.79 -19.83 -44.65
CA SER A 52 12.23 -19.58 -44.77
C SER A 52 12.90 -19.33 -43.42
N VAL A 53 12.12 -18.96 -42.38
CA VAL A 53 12.58 -18.86 -41.00
C VAL A 53 12.64 -20.26 -40.40
N LYS A 54 13.83 -20.81 -40.26
CA LYS A 54 14.07 -22.18 -39.78
C LYS A 54 14.23 -22.32 -38.28
N LEU A 55 14.20 -21.18 -37.53
CA LEU A 55 14.33 -21.18 -36.07
C LEU A 55 13.05 -21.69 -35.42
N ALA A 56 13.18 -22.66 -34.55
CA ALA A 56 12.10 -23.04 -33.62
C ALA A 56 11.99 -22.01 -32.49
N ARG A 57 10.87 -22.03 -31.76
CA ARG A 57 10.66 -21.07 -30.69
C ARG A 57 11.71 -21.16 -29.59
N GLU A 58 12.21 -22.35 -29.34
CA GLU A 58 13.22 -22.66 -28.34
C GLU A 58 14.62 -22.15 -28.71
N ASP A 59 14.87 -21.85 -30.02
CA ASP A 59 16.16 -21.37 -30.52
C ASP A 59 16.33 -19.85 -30.28
N PHE A 60 15.23 -19.13 -30.04
CA PHE A 60 15.29 -17.68 -29.78
C PHE A 60 15.86 -17.41 -28.40
N LYS A 61 16.91 -16.59 -28.34
CA LYS A 61 17.54 -16.18 -27.07
C LYS A 61 18.24 -14.84 -27.15
N ILE A 62 18.45 -14.25 -26.01
CA ILE A 62 19.27 -13.05 -25.78
C ILE A 62 20.49 -13.51 -24.99
N HIS A 63 21.69 -13.24 -25.50
CA HIS A 63 22.94 -13.63 -24.87
C HIS A 63 23.69 -12.39 -24.37
N ILE A 64 24.23 -12.46 -23.14
CA ILE A 64 25.01 -11.39 -22.52
C ILE A 64 26.41 -11.94 -22.25
N ASP A 65 27.43 -11.24 -22.77
CA ASP A 65 28.84 -11.52 -22.51
C ASP A 65 29.48 -10.36 -21.76
N LEU A 66 30.28 -10.66 -20.75
CA LEU A 66 31.05 -9.69 -19.97
C LEU A 66 32.55 -9.92 -20.18
N ASP A 67 33.27 -8.86 -20.52
CA ASP A 67 34.74 -8.89 -20.56
C ASP A 67 35.29 -7.75 -19.69
N LYS A 68 35.88 -8.14 -18.56
CA LYS A 68 36.47 -7.20 -17.59
C LYS A 68 37.78 -6.58 -18.10
N GLU A 69 38.57 -7.29 -18.91
CA GLU A 69 39.85 -6.80 -19.41
C GLU A 69 39.62 -5.70 -20.43
N SER A 70 38.74 -5.92 -21.40
CA SER A 70 38.36 -4.92 -22.42
C SER A 70 37.28 -3.94 -21.93
N ARG A 71 36.76 -4.12 -20.71
CA ARG A 71 35.66 -3.33 -20.10
C ARG A 71 34.44 -3.29 -21.01
N THR A 72 34.00 -4.43 -21.52
CA THR A 72 32.86 -4.49 -22.44
C THR A 72 31.73 -5.35 -21.92
N ILE A 73 30.52 -4.93 -22.28
CA ILE A 73 29.29 -5.72 -22.19
C ILE A 73 28.78 -5.92 -23.60
N LYS A 74 28.61 -7.17 -24.02
CA LYS A 74 28.02 -7.48 -25.30
C LYS A 74 26.66 -8.14 -25.13
N ILE A 75 25.64 -7.60 -25.81
CA ILE A 75 24.28 -8.13 -25.84
C ILE A 75 23.97 -8.57 -27.27
N THR A 76 23.62 -9.84 -27.41
CA THR A 76 23.35 -10.47 -28.71
C THR A 76 21.95 -11.02 -28.76
N ASP A 77 21.20 -10.70 -29.82
CA ASP A 77 19.93 -11.33 -30.15
C ASP A 77 20.02 -12.06 -31.49
N ASN A 78 19.20 -13.08 -31.64
CA ASN A 78 19.02 -13.78 -32.91
C ASN A 78 17.65 -13.42 -33.54
N GLY A 79 17.27 -12.14 -33.42
CA GLY A 79 16.05 -11.59 -33.98
C GLY A 79 16.17 -11.22 -35.47
N ILE A 80 15.30 -10.34 -35.96
CA ILE A 80 15.18 -9.99 -37.38
C ILE A 80 16.40 -9.25 -37.92
N GLY A 81 17.23 -8.63 -37.08
CA GLY A 81 18.36 -7.79 -37.50
C GLY A 81 17.94 -6.51 -38.21
N MET A 82 18.95 -5.80 -38.79
CA MET A 82 18.74 -4.51 -39.45
C MET A 82 19.64 -4.41 -40.69
N THR A 83 19.12 -3.83 -41.78
CA THR A 83 19.86 -3.35 -42.93
C THR A 83 20.62 -2.06 -42.62
N ALA A 84 21.52 -1.59 -43.52
CA ALA A 84 22.17 -0.28 -43.35
C ALA A 84 21.19 0.88 -43.24
N GLU A 85 20.13 0.89 -44.05
CA GLU A 85 19.08 1.91 -44.00
C GLU A 85 18.31 1.86 -42.69
N GLU A 86 18.02 0.67 -42.18
CA GLU A 86 17.34 0.51 -40.88
C GLU A 86 18.24 0.92 -39.72
N LEU A 87 19.55 0.65 -39.76
CA LEU A 87 20.50 1.17 -38.76
C LEU A 87 20.53 2.70 -38.75
N GLU A 88 20.57 3.35 -39.92
CA GLU A 88 20.49 4.81 -40.05
C GLU A 88 19.16 5.36 -39.52
N ASN A 89 18.05 4.69 -39.87
CA ASN A 89 16.73 5.14 -39.49
C ASN A 89 16.42 4.90 -38.01
N ASN A 90 16.83 3.80 -37.41
CA ASN A 90 16.46 3.39 -36.05
C ASN A 90 17.48 3.85 -35.01
N LEU A 91 18.77 3.94 -35.34
CA LEU A 91 19.82 4.38 -34.42
C LEU A 91 20.36 5.76 -34.74
N GLY A 92 20.23 6.23 -35.98
CA GLY A 92 20.65 7.57 -36.40
C GLY A 92 19.55 8.63 -36.30
N THR A 93 18.29 8.25 -36.11
CA THR A 93 17.16 9.17 -35.98
C THR A 93 16.56 9.10 -34.58
N ILE A 94 16.70 10.17 -33.80
CA ILE A 94 16.20 10.26 -32.43
C ILE A 94 14.66 10.21 -32.41
N ALA A 95 14.08 9.45 -31.48
CA ALA A 95 12.63 9.30 -31.25
C ALA A 95 11.89 8.63 -32.45
N LYS A 96 12.58 7.78 -33.21
CA LYS A 96 11.97 6.92 -34.22
C LYS A 96 11.98 5.47 -33.75
N SER A 97 10.80 4.87 -33.54
CA SER A 97 10.67 3.47 -33.14
C SER A 97 10.27 2.59 -34.32
N GLY A 98 11.19 1.70 -34.74
CA GLY A 98 10.90 0.68 -35.75
C GLY A 98 9.91 -0.39 -35.26
N SER A 99 9.89 -0.68 -33.97
CA SER A 99 8.96 -1.64 -33.36
C SER A 99 7.54 -1.12 -33.31
N PHE A 100 7.35 0.18 -33.02
CA PHE A 100 6.03 0.82 -33.06
C PHE A 100 5.46 0.86 -34.49
N ASN A 101 6.28 1.17 -35.49
CA ASN A 101 5.87 1.18 -36.89
C ASN A 101 5.47 -0.22 -37.35
N PHE A 102 6.26 -1.25 -36.99
CA PHE A 102 5.95 -2.63 -37.32
C PHE A 102 4.60 -3.08 -36.73
N LYS A 103 4.31 -2.75 -35.47
CA LYS A 103 3.01 -3.04 -34.84
C LYS A 103 1.85 -2.35 -35.59
N LYS A 104 2.05 -1.10 -35.99
CA LYS A 104 1.03 -0.32 -36.70
C LYS A 104 0.74 -0.87 -38.09
N GLU A 105 1.77 -1.29 -38.81
CA GLU A 105 1.65 -1.88 -40.16
C GLU A 105 0.97 -3.25 -40.16
N ASN A 106 1.07 -3.99 -39.05
CA ASN A 106 0.46 -5.31 -38.89
C ASN A 106 -0.81 -5.31 -38.01
N ALA A 107 -1.36 -4.15 -37.68
CA ALA A 107 -2.52 -4.03 -36.78
C ALA A 107 -3.81 -4.73 -37.29
N ASP A 108 -3.98 -4.87 -38.61
CA ASP A 108 -5.11 -5.54 -39.25
C ASP A 108 -4.94 -7.05 -39.40
N ASN A 109 -3.80 -7.61 -38.95
CA ASN A 109 -3.52 -9.04 -39.05
C ASN A 109 -4.19 -9.78 -37.86
N GLU A 110 -4.88 -10.90 -38.14
CA GLU A 110 -5.53 -11.74 -37.11
C GLU A 110 -4.58 -12.22 -35.99
N LYS A 111 -3.27 -12.24 -36.28
CA LYS A 111 -2.21 -12.62 -35.33
C LYS A 111 -1.52 -11.40 -34.69
N ALA A 112 -2.04 -10.19 -34.86
CA ALA A 112 -1.43 -8.96 -34.32
C ALA A 112 -1.35 -8.96 -32.78
N ASP A 113 -2.24 -9.70 -32.11
CA ASP A 113 -2.24 -9.86 -30.64
C ASP A 113 -1.02 -10.64 -30.12
N ASP A 114 -0.34 -11.42 -31.00
CA ASP A 114 0.90 -12.13 -30.65
C ASP A 114 2.12 -11.20 -30.64
N ILE A 115 2.01 -9.98 -31.19
CA ILE A 115 3.10 -8.99 -31.24
C ILE A 115 3.06 -8.12 -29.97
N SER A 116 3.94 -8.40 -29.02
CA SER A 116 4.09 -7.61 -27.79
C SER A 116 5.25 -6.64 -27.92
N VAL A 117 5.03 -5.50 -28.56
CA VAL A 117 6.07 -4.46 -28.68
C VAL A 117 6.27 -3.75 -27.34
N ILE A 118 7.51 -3.80 -26.83
CA ILE A 118 7.95 -3.11 -25.63
C ILE A 118 8.49 -1.71 -26.00
N GLY A 119 9.37 -1.58 -27.00
CA GLY A 119 10.06 -0.35 -27.41
C GLY A 119 9.20 0.59 -28.25
N GLN A 120 8.48 1.55 -27.63
CA GLN A 120 7.53 2.43 -28.33
C GLN A 120 8.10 3.81 -28.70
N PHE A 121 9.10 4.32 -27.97
CA PHE A 121 9.51 5.73 -28.05
C PHE A 121 10.76 5.98 -28.93
N GLY A 122 11.53 4.94 -29.27
CA GLY A 122 12.76 5.08 -30.07
C GLY A 122 13.87 5.88 -29.38
N VAL A 123 13.93 5.85 -28.06
CA VAL A 123 14.93 6.55 -27.25
C VAL A 123 15.72 5.61 -26.34
N GLY A 124 15.22 4.42 -26.06
CA GLY A 124 15.81 3.48 -25.11
C GLY A 124 17.25 3.11 -25.43
N PHE A 125 17.60 2.95 -26.72
CA PHE A 125 18.95 2.64 -27.17
C PHE A 125 19.99 3.66 -26.65
N TYR A 126 19.65 4.94 -26.61
CA TYR A 126 20.60 5.99 -26.21
C TYR A 126 20.93 5.98 -24.71
N SER A 127 20.17 5.23 -23.88
CA SER A 127 20.54 4.98 -22.48
C SER A 127 21.89 4.27 -22.34
N SER A 128 22.35 3.55 -23.38
CA SER A 128 23.68 2.95 -23.48
C SER A 128 24.81 3.96 -23.20
N PHE A 129 24.69 5.20 -23.65
CA PHE A 129 25.68 6.26 -23.45
C PHE A 129 25.72 6.81 -22.02
N MET A 130 24.77 6.42 -21.17
CA MET A 130 24.85 6.75 -19.73
C MET A 130 25.99 5.99 -19.05
N VAL A 131 26.30 4.77 -19.55
CA VAL A 131 27.29 3.87 -18.96
C VAL A 131 28.49 3.57 -19.87
N ALA A 132 28.39 3.87 -21.16
CA ALA A 132 29.44 3.59 -22.16
C ALA A 132 29.97 4.85 -22.81
N ASP A 133 31.29 4.88 -23.10
CA ASP A 133 31.93 5.94 -23.87
C ASP A 133 31.84 5.68 -25.38
N LYS A 134 31.66 4.43 -25.75
CA LYS A 134 31.51 3.99 -27.15
C LYS A 134 30.50 2.84 -27.21
N VAL A 135 29.68 2.86 -28.25
CA VAL A 135 28.73 1.80 -28.58
C VAL A 135 28.98 1.32 -30.00
N GLU A 136 29.08 0.02 -30.16
CA GLU A 136 29.23 -0.64 -31.43
C GLU A 136 28.05 -1.60 -31.66
N VAL A 137 27.42 -1.53 -32.84
CA VAL A 137 26.29 -2.38 -33.20
C VAL A 137 26.61 -3.09 -34.50
N ILE A 138 26.68 -4.43 -34.48
CA ILE A 138 26.82 -5.27 -35.68
C ILE A 138 25.48 -5.93 -35.92
N SER A 139 24.87 -5.69 -37.08
CA SER A 139 23.55 -6.24 -37.40
C SER A 139 23.50 -6.81 -38.81
N LYS A 140 22.84 -7.97 -38.94
CA LYS A 140 22.54 -8.62 -40.21
C LYS A 140 21.03 -8.83 -40.29
N ALA A 141 20.39 -8.21 -41.28
CA ALA A 141 18.96 -8.40 -41.49
C ALA A 141 18.65 -9.81 -41.98
N PHE A 142 17.54 -10.38 -41.56
CA PHE A 142 17.09 -11.69 -42.03
C PHE A 142 16.82 -11.68 -43.53
N GLY A 143 17.49 -12.59 -44.26
CA GLY A 143 17.40 -12.71 -45.71
C GLY A 143 18.46 -11.91 -46.48
N GLU A 144 19.29 -11.12 -45.80
CA GLU A 144 20.40 -10.39 -46.40
C GLU A 144 21.72 -11.15 -46.26
N ASP A 145 22.62 -10.96 -47.23
CA ASP A 145 23.95 -11.58 -47.20
C ASP A 145 25.00 -10.73 -46.46
N ILE A 146 24.81 -9.41 -46.44
CA ILE A 146 25.75 -8.42 -45.91
C ILE A 146 25.32 -7.96 -44.54
N ALA A 147 26.22 -7.96 -43.57
CA ALA A 147 26.06 -7.35 -42.27
C ALA A 147 26.65 -5.93 -42.26
N HIS A 148 26.16 -5.10 -41.34
CA HIS A 148 26.62 -3.72 -41.19
C HIS A 148 27.00 -3.44 -39.76
N LYS A 149 28.07 -2.65 -39.58
CA LYS A 149 28.61 -2.22 -38.31
C LYS A 149 28.37 -0.72 -38.16
N TRP A 150 27.60 -0.37 -37.13
CA TRP A 150 27.37 1.02 -36.70
C TRP A 150 28.20 1.30 -35.45
N VAL A 151 28.87 2.46 -35.40
CA VAL A 151 29.74 2.86 -34.29
C VAL A 151 29.49 4.32 -33.93
N SER A 152 29.34 4.61 -32.64
CA SER A 152 29.22 5.95 -32.13
C SER A 152 29.86 6.11 -30.75
N SER A 153 30.37 7.31 -30.48
CA SER A 153 30.78 7.75 -29.13
C SER A 153 29.83 8.80 -28.55
N GLY A 154 28.54 8.76 -28.95
CA GLY A 154 27.48 9.66 -28.45
C GLY A 154 27.21 10.84 -29.38
N ALA A 155 27.24 12.04 -28.85
CA ALA A 155 26.75 13.25 -29.52
C ALA A 155 27.57 13.71 -30.74
N ASP A 156 28.72 13.09 -31.01
CA ASP A 156 29.60 13.48 -32.13
C ASP A 156 29.24 12.81 -33.48
N GLY A 157 28.19 11.95 -33.47
CA GLY A 157 27.70 11.28 -34.66
C GLY A 157 28.06 9.77 -34.69
N TYR A 158 27.91 9.15 -35.84
CA TYR A 158 28.12 7.72 -36.01
C TYR A 158 28.70 7.42 -37.39
N THR A 159 29.25 6.21 -37.53
CA THR A 159 29.70 5.64 -38.82
C THR A 159 28.94 4.34 -39.08
N ILE A 160 28.73 4.02 -40.37
CA ILE A 160 28.21 2.71 -40.81
C ILE A 160 29.16 2.17 -41.85
N GLU A 161 29.57 0.90 -41.72
CA GLU A 161 30.42 0.19 -42.65
C GLU A 161 29.95 -1.26 -42.83
N GLU A 162 30.25 -1.88 -43.94
CA GLU A 162 29.99 -3.30 -44.18
C GLU A 162 30.92 -4.16 -43.31
N CYS A 163 30.39 -5.28 -42.81
CA CYS A 163 31.16 -6.24 -42.02
C CYS A 163 30.66 -7.67 -42.26
N GLU A 164 31.35 -8.64 -41.67
CA GLU A 164 30.94 -10.03 -41.67
C GLU A 164 30.16 -10.38 -40.39
N LYS A 165 29.05 -11.10 -40.55
CA LYS A 165 28.28 -11.75 -39.49
C LYS A 165 27.61 -12.98 -40.07
N GLU A 166 27.75 -14.12 -39.40
CA GLU A 166 27.28 -15.40 -39.91
C GLU A 166 25.73 -15.44 -39.95
N ASN A 167 25.10 -15.22 -38.84
CA ASN A 167 23.64 -15.35 -38.67
C ASN A 167 22.94 -14.00 -38.60
N ALA A 168 21.64 -13.97 -38.95
CA ALA A 168 20.78 -12.82 -38.73
C ALA A 168 20.68 -12.49 -37.23
N GLY A 169 20.38 -11.23 -36.92
CA GLY A 169 20.28 -10.70 -35.57
C GLY A 169 21.21 -9.53 -35.32
N THR A 170 21.26 -9.08 -34.07
CA THR A 170 22.03 -7.89 -33.70
C THR A 170 22.96 -8.18 -32.51
N GLU A 171 24.17 -7.64 -32.57
CA GLU A 171 25.15 -7.61 -31.47
C GLU A 171 25.42 -6.16 -31.08
N ILE A 172 25.25 -5.82 -29.82
CA ILE A 172 25.50 -4.49 -29.25
C ILE A 172 26.63 -4.62 -28.24
N THR A 173 27.77 -3.98 -28.51
CA THR A 173 28.92 -3.94 -27.62
C THR A 173 29.03 -2.54 -26.98
N LEU A 174 28.96 -2.50 -25.66
CA LEU A 174 29.13 -1.30 -24.83
C LEU A 174 30.57 -1.29 -24.30
N TYR A 175 31.32 -0.21 -24.54
CA TYR A 175 32.62 0.02 -23.93
C TYR A 175 32.39 0.86 -22.68
N ILE A 176 32.45 0.22 -21.51
CA ILE A 176 32.03 0.78 -20.23
C ILE A 176 33.01 1.85 -19.75
N LYS A 177 32.46 2.99 -19.31
CA LYS A 177 33.19 4.13 -18.75
C LYS A 177 34.10 3.72 -17.61
N GLU A 178 35.18 4.48 -17.43
CA GLU A 178 36.01 4.39 -16.23
C GLU A 178 35.24 4.91 -15.03
N ASP A 179 35.59 4.39 -13.85
CA ASP A 179 35.02 4.86 -12.59
C ASP A 179 35.43 6.30 -12.30
N THR A 180 34.56 7.05 -11.65
CA THR A 180 34.81 8.40 -11.18
C THR A 180 34.68 8.47 -9.66
N GLU A 181 35.03 9.62 -9.05
CA GLU A 181 34.87 9.80 -7.59
C GLU A 181 33.42 9.60 -7.11
N ASN A 182 32.42 9.81 -7.99
CA ASN A 182 31.00 9.76 -7.64
C ASN A 182 30.24 8.59 -8.27
N GLU A 183 30.87 7.86 -9.20
CA GLU A 183 30.18 6.84 -10.01
C GLU A 183 31.06 5.60 -10.19
N ASP A 184 30.52 4.47 -9.81
CA ASP A 184 31.09 3.13 -10.02
C ASP A 184 30.45 2.48 -11.25
N TYR A 185 31.15 2.46 -12.38
CA TYR A 185 30.74 1.82 -13.62
C TYR A 185 31.24 0.38 -13.71
N THR A 186 32.34 0.06 -13.01
CA THR A 186 32.95 -1.29 -12.98
C THR A 186 31.96 -2.33 -12.45
N LYS A 187 31.03 -1.94 -11.59
CA LYS A 187 29.96 -2.83 -11.09
C LYS A 187 29.14 -3.49 -12.20
N TYR A 188 28.98 -2.84 -13.36
CA TYR A 188 28.23 -3.41 -14.48
C TYR A 188 29.00 -4.51 -15.24
N LEU A 189 30.28 -4.70 -14.94
CA LEU A 189 31.10 -5.80 -15.44
C LEU A 189 31.07 -7.04 -14.53
N GLU A 190 30.33 -6.95 -13.42
CA GLU A 190 30.16 -8.05 -12.48
C GLU A 190 28.94 -8.90 -12.83
N GLN A 191 29.15 -10.21 -12.98
CA GLN A 191 28.09 -11.15 -13.37
C GLN A 191 26.87 -11.13 -12.43
N TYR A 192 27.10 -10.96 -11.12
CA TYR A 192 26.01 -10.91 -10.16
C TYR A 192 25.18 -9.62 -10.28
N THR A 193 25.81 -8.49 -10.57
CA THR A 193 25.10 -7.24 -10.83
C THR A 193 24.19 -7.35 -12.05
N ILE A 194 24.70 -7.93 -13.14
CA ILE A 194 23.88 -8.14 -14.35
C ILE A 194 22.73 -9.09 -14.06
N ASN A 195 22.96 -10.18 -13.34
CA ASN A 195 21.91 -11.12 -12.96
C ASN A 195 20.82 -10.43 -12.11
N GLU A 196 21.21 -9.64 -11.11
CA GLU A 196 20.26 -8.87 -10.30
C GLU A 196 19.45 -7.88 -11.15
N LEU A 197 20.07 -7.17 -12.07
CA LEU A 197 19.38 -6.23 -12.96
C LEU A 197 18.41 -6.95 -13.91
N VAL A 198 18.79 -8.10 -14.46
CA VAL A 198 17.89 -8.94 -15.28
C VAL A 198 16.69 -9.40 -14.44
N LYS A 199 16.95 -9.93 -13.25
CA LYS A 199 15.89 -10.36 -12.31
C LYS A 199 14.95 -9.21 -11.91
N LYS A 200 15.49 -8.01 -11.70
CA LYS A 200 14.72 -6.84 -11.30
C LYS A 200 13.82 -6.33 -12.42
N TYR A 201 14.36 -6.13 -13.61
CA TYR A 201 13.68 -5.37 -14.68
C TYR A 201 13.13 -6.22 -15.81
N SER A 202 13.73 -7.38 -16.10
CA SER A 202 13.52 -8.17 -17.32
C SER A 202 13.21 -9.65 -17.05
N ASP A 203 12.89 -10.01 -15.79
CA ASP A 203 12.68 -11.40 -15.37
C ASP A 203 11.59 -12.13 -16.18
N TYR A 204 10.62 -11.39 -16.70
CA TYR A 204 9.46 -11.94 -17.41
C TYR A 204 9.45 -11.63 -18.91
N ILE A 205 10.61 -11.27 -19.46
CA ILE A 205 10.82 -11.28 -20.92
C ILE A 205 10.62 -12.72 -21.41
N ARG A 206 9.87 -12.89 -22.51
CA ARG A 206 9.39 -14.22 -22.98
C ARG A 206 10.51 -15.12 -23.56
N TYR A 207 11.69 -14.57 -23.80
CA TYR A 207 12.83 -15.28 -24.35
C TYR A 207 13.90 -15.49 -23.28
N PRO A 208 14.63 -16.63 -23.28
CA PRO A 208 15.71 -16.83 -22.34
C PRO A 208 16.81 -15.79 -22.53
N ILE A 209 17.20 -15.17 -21.42
CA ILE A 209 18.35 -14.30 -21.32
C ILE A 209 19.45 -15.14 -20.69
N VAL A 210 20.48 -15.45 -21.46
CA VAL A 210 21.54 -16.37 -21.07
C VAL A 210 22.86 -15.64 -20.88
N MET A 211 23.65 -16.10 -19.93
CA MET A 211 24.99 -15.61 -19.65
C MET A 211 25.84 -16.73 -19.06
N GLU A 212 27.15 -16.71 -19.34
CA GLU A 212 28.09 -17.55 -18.60
C GLU A 212 28.23 -17.09 -17.15
N MET A 213 27.93 -18.00 -16.22
CA MET A 213 28.07 -17.77 -14.79
C MET A 213 29.22 -18.60 -14.23
N SER A 214 30.01 -17.97 -13.36
CA SER A 214 31.15 -18.62 -12.70
C SER A 214 30.79 -18.89 -11.24
N HIS A 215 30.82 -20.16 -10.86
CA HIS A 215 30.55 -20.60 -9.50
C HIS A 215 31.78 -21.18 -8.82
N GLN A 216 31.96 -20.88 -7.54
CA GLN A 216 32.97 -21.53 -6.71
C GLN A 216 32.39 -22.83 -6.17
N VAL A 217 32.86 -23.98 -6.70
CA VAL A 217 32.44 -25.31 -6.23
C VAL A 217 33.56 -25.97 -5.43
N PRO A 218 33.25 -26.78 -4.40
CA PRO A 218 34.26 -27.52 -3.69
C PRO A 218 35.07 -28.40 -4.62
N ASN A 219 36.39 -28.37 -4.50
CA ASN A 219 37.28 -29.22 -5.34
C ASN A 219 37.10 -30.69 -4.89
N PRO A 220 36.65 -31.59 -5.80
CA PRO A 220 36.40 -32.98 -5.41
C PRO A 220 37.69 -33.73 -5.04
N ASP A 221 38.89 -33.24 -5.49
CA ASP A 221 40.17 -33.89 -5.27
C ASP A 221 40.94 -33.32 -4.06
N LYS A 222 40.43 -32.18 -3.49
CA LYS A 222 41.16 -31.49 -2.37
C LYS A 222 40.19 -30.87 -1.40
N GLU A 223 40.10 -31.42 -0.23
CA GLU A 223 39.25 -30.93 0.87
C GLU A 223 39.67 -29.51 1.31
N GLY A 224 38.69 -28.56 1.28
CA GLY A 224 38.89 -27.17 1.66
C GLY A 224 39.37 -26.23 0.54
N GLU A 225 39.65 -26.74 -0.67
CA GLU A 225 39.88 -25.92 -1.86
C GLU A 225 38.61 -25.80 -2.72
N TYR A 226 38.48 -24.69 -3.44
CA TYR A 226 37.39 -24.44 -4.40
C TYR A 226 37.95 -24.32 -5.79
N THR A 227 37.19 -24.81 -6.78
CA THR A 227 37.44 -24.62 -8.20
C THR A 227 36.37 -23.77 -8.83
N THR A 228 36.71 -23.01 -9.86
CA THR A 228 35.72 -22.23 -10.61
C THR A 228 35.12 -23.12 -11.71
N GLU A 229 33.83 -23.32 -11.67
CA GLU A 229 33.02 -23.93 -12.72
C GLU A 229 32.30 -22.84 -13.49
N VAL A 230 32.31 -22.87 -14.81
CA VAL A 230 31.63 -21.93 -15.70
C VAL A 230 30.54 -22.67 -16.45
N SER A 231 29.32 -22.17 -16.40
CA SER A 231 28.15 -22.72 -17.09
C SER A 231 27.29 -21.62 -17.71
N GLU A 232 26.71 -21.88 -18.89
CA GLU A 232 25.71 -21.00 -19.48
C GLU A 232 24.42 -21.17 -18.67
N GLU A 233 23.87 -20.09 -18.12
CA GLU A 233 22.67 -20.09 -17.33
C GLU A 233 21.61 -19.14 -17.86
N THR A 234 20.34 -19.54 -17.74
CA THR A 234 19.22 -18.66 -18.03
C THR A 234 18.92 -17.81 -16.79
N LEU A 235 19.07 -16.50 -16.94
CA LEU A 235 18.96 -15.54 -15.86
C LEU A 235 17.51 -15.20 -15.50
N ASN A 236 16.57 -15.26 -16.45
CA ASN A 236 15.20 -14.83 -16.29
C ASN A 236 14.22 -16.00 -16.17
N SER A 237 13.06 -15.73 -15.57
CA SER A 237 12.00 -16.73 -15.34
C SER A 237 11.04 -16.90 -16.52
N MET A 238 11.00 -15.98 -17.46
CA MET A 238 10.20 -15.93 -18.70
C MET A 238 8.68 -15.98 -18.53
N VAL A 239 8.15 -16.85 -17.66
CA VAL A 239 6.72 -17.07 -17.49
C VAL A 239 6.23 -16.45 -16.17
N PRO A 240 5.53 -15.31 -16.25
CA PRO A 240 5.02 -14.66 -15.06
C PRO A 240 3.88 -15.47 -14.42
N LEU A 241 3.97 -15.68 -13.09
CA LEU A 241 3.00 -16.44 -12.32
C LEU A 241 1.56 -15.88 -12.49
N TRP A 242 1.43 -14.56 -12.58
CA TRP A 242 0.13 -13.88 -12.67
C TRP A 242 -0.58 -14.03 -14.02
N ARG A 243 0.13 -14.49 -15.06
CA ARG A 243 -0.45 -14.81 -16.38
C ARG A 243 -0.85 -16.27 -16.54
N LYS A 244 -0.42 -17.15 -15.63
CA LYS A 244 -0.86 -18.55 -15.61
C LYS A 244 -2.34 -18.65 -15.20
N ASN A 245 -3.02 -19.72 -15.62
CA ASN A 245 -4.35 -20.02 -15.11
C ASN A 245 -4.29 -20.37 -13.62
N LYS A 246 -5.22 -19.84 -12.82
CA LYS A 246 -5.29 -20.10 -11.38
C LYS A 246 -5.41 -21.58 -11.05
N SER A 247 -6.08 -22.36 -11.91
CA SER A 247 -6.26 -23.81 -11.74
C SER A 247 -4.96 -24.62 -11.90
N GLU A 248 -3.93 -24.00 -12.48
CA GLU A 248 -2.63 -24.64 -12.73
C GLU A 248 -1.60 -24.30 -11.66
N ILE A 249 -1.90 -23.34 -10.78
CA ILE A 249 -0.98 -22.85 -9.75
C ILE A 249 -1.36 -23.45 -8.40
N LYS A 250 -0.39 -24.07 -7.75
CA LYS A 250 -0.56 -24.59 -6.39
C LYS A 250 -0.40 -23.47 -5.35
N PRO A 251 -1.05 -23.59 -4.18
CA PRO A 251 -0.89 -22.61 -3.10
C PRO A 251 0.57 -22.36 -2.70
N GLU A 252 1.40 -23.40 -2.72
CA GLU A 252 2.82 -23.33 -2.38
C GLU A 252 3.60 -22.46 -3.36
N GLU A 253 3.26 -22.46 -4.66
CA GLU A 253 3.91 -21.62 -5.68
C GLU A 253 3.63 -20.13 -5.43
N TYR A 254 2.40 -19.78 -4.99
CA TYR A 254 2.07 -18.41 -4.59
C TYR A 254 2.86 -17.97 -3.36
N ASN A 255 3.00 -18.85 -2.37
CA ASN A 255 3.70 -18.56 -1.13
C ASN A 255 5.21 -18.40 -1.37
N GLU A 256 5.80 -19.29 -2.17
CA GLU A 256 7.22 -19.19 -2.54
C GLU A 256 7.51 -17.91 -3.33
N PHE A 257 6.67 -17.60 -4.32
CA PHE A 257 6.78 -16.35 -5.08
C PHE A 257 6.72 -15.13 -4.16
N TYR A 258 5.77 -15.11 -3.22
CA TYR A 258 5.63 -14.02 -2.27
C TYR A 258 6.88 -13.84 -1.41
N LYS A 259 7.37 -14.93 -0.81
CA LYS A 259 8.56 -14.92 0.06
C LYS A 259 9.81 -14.44 -0.69
N GLN A 260 10.02 -14.95 -1.89
CA GLN A 260 11.18 -14.59 -2.71
C GLN A 260 11.08 -13.15 -3.22
N LYS A 261 9.91 -12.74 -3.74
CA LYS A 261 9.74 -11.45 -4.40
C LYS A 261 9.72 -10.28 -3.42
N PHE A 262 9.12 -10.47 -2.23
CA PHE A 262 8.94 -9.41 -1.24
C PHE A 262 9.84 -9.60 0.00
N MET A 263 10.80 -10.53 -0.05
CA MET A 263 11.78 -10.81 1.01
C MET A 263 11.10 -11.04 2.37
N ASP A 264 9.97 -11.75 2.37
CA ASP A 264 9.22 -12.09 3.56
C ASP A 264 9.51 -13.55 3.96
N TYR A 265 9.58 -13.82 5.27
CA TYR A 265 9.85 -15.16 5.77
C TYR A 265 8.58 -15.96 6.05
N SER A 266 7.44 -15.26 6.18
CA SER A 266 6.14 -15.86 6.46
C SER A 266 5.35 -16.07 5.18
N ASP A 267 4.44 -17.04 5.18
CA ASP A 267 3.45 -17.17 4.12
C ASP A 267 2.47 -15.99 4.18
N PRO A 268 1.91 -15.55 3.06
CA PRO A 268 0.90 -14.49 3.07
C PRO A 268 -0.39 -14.99 3.72
N LEU A 269 -1.05 -14.13 4.47
CA LEU A 269 -2.36 -14.45 5.03
C LEU A 269 -3.38 -14.75 3.92
N HIS A 270 -3.39 -13.97 2.83
CA HIS A 270 -4.33 -14.15 1.73
C HIS A 270 -3.70 -13.75 0.39
N VAL A 271 -4.10 -14.47 -0.67
CA VAL A 271 -3.65 -14.25 -2.04
C VAL A 271 -4.84 -13.83 -2.91
N ILE A 272 -4.68 -12.76 -3.67
CA ILE A 272 -5.66 -12.26 -4.62
C ILE A 272 -5.02 -12.29 -6.01
N HIS A 273 -5.38 -13.27 -6.82
CA HIS A 273 -4.98 -13.36 -8.21
C HIS A 273 -6.19 -12.97 -9.08
N THR A 274 -6.04 -11.98 -9.95
CA THR A 274 -7.14 -11.53 -10.81
C THR A 274 -6.67 -11.15 -12.19
N LYS A 275 -7.47 -11.48 -13.18
CA LYS A 275 -7.39 -10.99 -14.55
C LYS A 275 -8.62 -10.14 -14.81
N THR A 276 -8.46 -8.95 -15.33
CA THR A 276 -9.54 -8.00 -15.61
C THR A 276 -9.45 -7.57 -17.06
N GLU A 277 -10.58 -7.67 -17.75
CA GLU A 277 -10.77 -7.20 -19.13
C GLU A 277 -11.91 -6.18 -19.14
N GLY A 278 -11.77 -5.08 -19.85
CA GLY A 278 -12.81 -4.03 -19.92
C GLY A 278 -12.27 -2.66 -20.27
N GLN A 279 -12.59 -1.64 -19.49
CA GLN A 279 -12.08 -0.27 -19.69
C GLN A 279 -10.55 -0.15 -19.51
N ALA A 280 -9.97 -1.03 -18.71
CA ALA A 280 -8.55 -1.29 -18.62
C ALA A 280 -8.34 -2.79 -18.54
N THR A 281 -7.36 -3.31 -19.27
CA THR A 281 -6.96 -4.71 -19.24
C THR A 281 -5.71 -4.85 -18.40
N PHE A 282 -5.78 -5.70 -17.35
CA PHE A 282 -4.62 -5.95 -16.49
C PHE A 282 -4.72 -7.30 -15.78
N ASP A 283 -3.57 -7.86 -15.49
CA ASP A 283 -3.39 -8.96 -14.56
C ASP A 283 -2.85 -8.43 -13.24
N ALA A 284 -3.33 -8.95 -12.11
CA ALA A 284 -2.81 -8.57 -10.80
C ALA A 284 -2.68 -9.78 -9.89
N LEU A 285 -1.56 -9.79 -9.15
CA LEU A 285 -1.29 -10.75 -8.09
C LEU A 285 -0.97 -9.96 -6.82
N LEU A 286 -1.92 -9.97 -5.87
CA LEU A 286 -1.85 -9.19 -4.65
C LEU A 286 -1.81 -10.12 -3.44
N TYR A 287 -1.13 -9.68 -2.40
CA TYR A 287 -0.94 -10.42 -1.16
C TYR A 287 -1.30 -9.56 0.04
N ILE A 288 -2.04 -10.13 0.96
CA ILE A 288 -2.22 -9.59 2.30
C ILE A 288 -1.20 -10.31 3.17
N PRO A 289 -0.20 -9.64 3.73
CA PRO A 289 0.79 -10.23 4.64
C PRO A 289 0.14 -10.83 5.89
N GLU A 290 0.78 -11.79 6.52
CA GLU A 290 0.37 -12.28 7.85
C GLU A 290 0.70 -11.26 8.94
N ASN A 291 1.87 -10.62 8.80
CA ASN A 291 2.38 -9.60 9.74
C ASN A 291 2.69 -8.31 8.99
N PRO A 292 2.64 -7.15 9.65
CA PRO A 292 3.04 -5.90 9.03
C PRO A 292 4.54 -5.94 8.73
N PRO A 293 5.01 -5.29 7.65
CA PRO A 293 6.43 -5.08 7.42
C PRO A 293 7.08 -4.39 8.62
N TYR A 294 8.37 -4.68 8.87
CA TYR A 294 9.10 -4.13 10.02
C TYR A 294 9.06 -2.59 10.08
N ASP A 295 9.13 -1.95 8.93
CA ASP A 295 9.14 -0.50 8.74
C ASP A 295 7.75 0.12 8.54
N PHE A 296 6.66 -0.67 8.62
CA PHE A 296 5.31 -0.27 8.25
C PHE A 296 4.82 1.03 8.91
N TYR A 297 5.21 1.26 10.15
CA TYR A 297 4.86 2.47 10.91
C TYR A 297 5.96 3.53 10.91
N SER A 298 7.03 3.34 10.13
CA SER A 298 8.11 4.31 9.99
C SER A 298 7.79 5.34 8.89
N LYS A 299 8.54 6.45 8.88
CA LYS A 299 8.43 7.46 7.82
C LYS A 299 9.08 7.01 6.50
N GLU A 300 9.94 6.02 6.56
CA GLU A 300 10.64 5.44 5.43
C GLU A 300 9.77 4.41 4.68
N TYR A 301 8.64 3.99 5.28
CA TYR A 301 7.75 3.05 4.62
C TYR A 301 7.09 3.68 3.39
N GLU A 302 7.31 3.08 2.25
CA GLU A 302 6.69 3.46 0.98
C GLU A 302 5.68 2.39 0.55
N LYS A 303 4.41 2.78 0.54
CA LYS A 303 3.34 1.95 -0.02
C LYS A 303 3.46 1.85 -1.53
N GLY A 304 2.92 0.80 -2.12
CA GLY A 304 2.77 0.68 -3.56
C GLY A 304 2.86 -0.75 -4.06
N LEU A 305 2.30 -0.96 -5.23
CA LEU A 305 2.42 -2.21 -5.97
C LEU A 305 3.49 -2.08 -7.04
N GLN A 306 4.15 -3.18 -7.35
CA GLN A 306 5.01 -3.25 -8.53
C GLN A 306 4.15 -3.11 -9.78
N LEU A 307 4.54 -2.21 -10.67
CA LEU A 307 3.85 -1.99 -11.93
C LEU A 307 4.69 -2.51 -13.09
N TYR A 308 4.11 -3.44 -13.83
CA TYR A 308 4.67 -4.03 -15.03
C TYR A 308 3.90 -3.57 -16.27
N SER A 309 4.60 -3.52 -17.39
CA SER A 309 4.01 -3.42 -18.72
C SER A 309 4.67 -4.43 -19.63
N ASN A 310 3.88 -5.36 -20.16
CA ASN A 310 4.36 -6.46 -21.01
C ASN A 310 5.49 -7.28 -20.38
N GLY A 311 5.44 -7.52 -19.05
CA GLY A 311 6.45 -8.29 -18.33
C GLY A 311 7.73 -7.53 -17.97
N VAL A 312 7.79 -6.22 -18.27
CA VAL A 312 8.91 -5.33 -17.90
C VAL A 312 8.51 -4.48 -16.70
N LEU A 313 9.35 -4.44 -15.67
CA LEU A 313 9.12 -3.61 -14.50
C LEU A 313 9.24 -2.11 -14.87
N ILE A 314 8.19 -1.37 -14.59
CA ILE A 314 8.10 0.08 -14.81
C ILE A 314 8.37 0.84 -13.51
N MET A 315 7.69 0.46 -12.43
CA MET A 315 7.83 1.05 -11.11
C MET A 315 7.83 -0.04 -10.05
N ASP A 316 8.77 0.02 -9.12
CA ASP A 316 8.83 -0.94 -8.02
C ASP A 316 7.75 -0.68 -6.95
N LYS A 317 7.42 0.60 -6.75
CA LYS A 317 6.38 1.04 -5.79
C LYS A 317 5.49 2.11 -6.43
N CYS A 318 4.42 1.68 -7.10
CA CYS A 318 3.40 2.58 -7.63
C CYS A 318 2.37 2.88 -6.53
N ALA A 319 2.56 3.99 -5.81
CA ALA A 319 1.72 4.40 -4.69
C ALA A 319 0.28 4.72 -5.09
N ASP A 320 0.05 5.17 -6.34
CA ASP A 320 -1.25 5.56 -6.87
C ASP A 320 -2.21 4.36 -7.08
N LEU A 321 -1.68 3.13 -7.06
CA LEU A 321 -2.49 1.93 -7.19
C LEU A 321 -3.22 1.52 -5.90
N LEU A 322 -2.80 2.04 -4.76
CA LEU A 322 -3.36 1.68 -3.46
C LEU A 322 -3.77 2.92 -2.66
N PRO A 323 -4.98 2.96 -2.10
CA PRO A 323 -5.33 3.93 -1.07
C PRO A 323 -4.50 3.67 0.22
N ASP A 324 -4.42 4.68 1.10
CA ASP A 324 -3.61 4.59 2.32
C ASP A 324 -4.07 3.47 3.26
N TYR A 325 -5.38 3.22 3.33
CA TYR A 325 -5.94 2.16 4.16
C TYR A 325 -5.66 0.74 3.66
N PHE A 326 -5.10 0.57 2.46
CA PHE A 326 -4.57 -0.68 1.92
C PHE A 326 -3.05 -0.65 1.73
N SER A 327 -2.36 0.26 2.38
CA SER A 327 -0.89 0.40 2.28
C SER A 327 -0.12 -0.88 2.63
N PHE A 328 -0.71 -1.78 3.42
CA PHE A 328 -0.13 -3.08 3.78
C PHE A 328 -0.15 -4.12 2.65
N VAL A 329 -0.95 -3.91 1.60
CA VAL A 329 -1.05 -4.86 0.48
C VAL A 329 0.23 -4.82 -0.34
N LYS A 330 0.84 -5.99 -0.52
CA LYS A 330 1.99 -6.20 -1.42
C LYS A 330 1.50 -6.85 -2.71
N GLY A 331 2.28 -6.74 -3.77
CA GLY A 331 1.92 -7.39 -5.01
C GLY A 331 2.34 -6.61 -6.24
N LEU A 332 1.75 -7.00 -7.35
CA LEU A 332 2.05 -6.43 -8.66
C LEU A 332 0.81 -6.31 -9.54
N VAL A 333 0.95 -5.44 -10.52
CA VAL A 333 -0.02 -5.22 -11.60
C VAL A 333 0.75 -5.22 -12.92
N ASP A 334 0.26 -5.93 -13.92
CA ASP A 334 0.81 -5.97 -15.28
C ASP A 334 -0.29 -5.54 -16.26
N SER A 335 -0.04 -4.44 -16.99
CA SER A 335 -0.99 -3.92 -17.98
C SER A 335 -0.26 -3.43 -19.23
N ALA A 336 -0.79 -3.79 -20.38
CA ALA A 336 -0.31 -3.29 -21.68
C ALA A 336 -0.91 -1.92 -22.05
N ASP A 337 -2.01 -1.52 -21.38
CA ASP A 337 -2.81 -0.32 -21.74
C ASP A 337 -2.30 0.98 -21.11
N LEU A 338 -1.16 0.94 -20.41
CA LEU A 338 -0.62 2.09 -19.71
C LEU A 338 0.03 3.11 -20.65
N SER A 339 -0.31 4.39 -20.49
CA SER A 339 0.36 5.49 -21.17
C SER A 339 1.65 5.85 -20.42
N LEU A 340 2.75 5.21 -20.82
CA LEU A 340 4.05 5.43 -20.23
C LEU A 340 4.67 6.74 -20.73
N ASN A 341 5.43 7.45 -19.88
CA ASN A 341 6.29 8.52 -20.35
C ASN A 341 7.51 7.97 -21.10
N ILE A 342 8.33 8.85 -21.67
CA ILE A 342 9.49 8.46 -22.46
C ILE A 342 10.48 7.59 -21.68
N SER A 343 10.72 7.89 -20.39
CA SER A 343 11.62 7.13 -19.52
C SER A 343 11.01 5.85 -18.95
N ARG A 344 9.70 5.69 -19.04
CA ARG A 344 8.92 4.65 -18.36
C ARG A 344 9.10 4.61 -16.84
N GLU A 345 9.68 5.66 -16.26
CA GLU A 345 9.87 5.77 -14.81
C GLU A 345 8.73 6.53 -14.13
N MET A 346 7.94 7.27 -14.89
CA MET A 346 6.79 8.03 -14.40
C MET A 346 5.58 7.84 -15.31
N LEU A 347 4.41 7.81 -14.69
CA LEU A 347 3.12 7.82 -15.39
C LEU A 347 2.64 9.27 -15.52
N GLN A 348 2.32 9.71 -16.71
CA GLN A 348 1.67 11.01 -16.90
C GLN A 348 0.18 10.84 -16.58
N HIS A 349 -0.29 11.41 -15.43
CA HIS A 349 -1.71 11.50 -15.03
C HIS A 349 -2.64 10.52 -15.77
N ASP A 350 -2.29 9.23 -15.71
CA ASP A 350 -2.90 8.23 -16.56
C ASP A 350 -4.32 7.92 -16.08
N HIS A 351 -5.28 8.15 -16.96
CA HIS A 351 -6.68 7.79 -16.71
C HIS A 351 -6.82 6.29 -16.48
N GLN A 352 -6.04 5.48 -17.19
CA GLN A 352 -6.04 4.02 -17.07
C GLN A 352 -5.55 3.58 -15.69
N LEU A 353 -4.50 4.22 -15.16
CA LEU A 353 -4.00 3.93 -13.81
C LEU A 353 -5.09 4.15 -12.75
N LYS A 354 -5.88 5.22 -12.87
CA LYS A 354 -7.00 5.48 -11.96
C LYS A 354 -8.11 4.45 -12.06
N ILE A 355 -8.39 3.94 -13.27
CA ILE A 355 -9.35 2.85 -13.47
C ILE A 355 -8.85 1.57 -12.82
N ILE A 356 -7.57 1.23 -13.03
CA ILE A 356 -6.91 0.07 -12.43
C ILE A 356 -6.95 0.17 -10.90
N ALA A 357 -6.56 1.33 -10.33
CA ALA A 357 -6.57 1.56 -8.88
C ALA A 357 -7.97 1.34 -8.26
N LYS A 358 -9.02 1.87 -8.89
CA LYS A 358 -10.41 1.65 -8.45
C LYS A 358 -10.84 0.19 -8.54
N ALA A 359 -10.40 -0.52 -9.59
CA ALA A 359 -10.71 -1.93 -9.75
C ALA A 359 -10.00 -2.78 -8.68
N ILE A 360 -8.75 -2.46 -8.35
CA ILE A 360 -7.96 -3.09 -7.29
C ILE A 360 -8.60 -2.84 -5.93
N ASP A 361 -8.93 -1.59 -5.59
CA ASP A 361 -9.61 -1.21 -4.35
C ASP A 361 -10.89 -2.04 -4.16
N LYS A 362 -11.76 -2.03 -5.17
CA LYS A 362 -12.99 -2.81 -5.16
C LYS A 362 -12.73 -4.31 -5.00
N LYS A 363 -11.68 -4.82 -5.65
CA LYS A 363 -11.33 -6.24 -5.59
C LYS A 363 -10.89 -6.64 -4.19
N ILE A 364 -10.03 -5.84 -3.54
CA ILE A 364 -9.56 -6.07 -2.18
C ILE A 364 -10.76 -6.04 -1.21
N LYS A 365 -11.62 -5.02 -1.27
CA LYS A 365 -12.83 -4.90 -0.43
C LYS A 365 -13.74 -6.13 -0.59
N ASN A 366 -13.93 -6.62 -1.81
CA ASN A 366 -14.73 -7.82 -2.07
C ASN A 366 -14.09 -9.10 -1.49
N GLU A 367 -12.78 -9.26 -1.58
CA GLU A 367 -12.08 -10.42 -1.01
C GLU A 367 -12.10 -10.37 0.53
N LEU A 368 -11.95 -9.21 1.14
CA LEU A 368 -12.11 -9.02 2.59
C LEU A 368 -13.54 -9.35 3.04
N THR A 369 -14.55 -8.89 2.29
CA THR A 369 -15.97 -9.22 2.56
C THR A 369 -16.23 -10.73 2.47
N LYS A 370 -15.65 -11.42 1.47
CA LYS A 370 -15.74 -12.87 1.36
C LYS A 370 -15.06 -13.57 2.53
N MET A 371 -13.88 -13.10 2.94
CA MET A 371 -13.14 -13.64 4.08
C MET A 371 -13.95 -13.47 5.36
N LEU A 372 -14.50 -12.29 5.62
CA LEU A 372 -15.37 -12.00 6.77
C LEU A 372 -16.57 -12.97 6.84
N LYS A 373 -17.18 -13.28 5.69
CA LYS A 373 -18.36 -14.13 5.60
C LYS A 373 -18.05 -15.63 5.70
N ASN A 374 -16.96 -16.09 5.07
CA ASN A 374 -16.70 -17.49 4.83
C ASN A 374 -15.59 -18.08 5.71
N ASP A 375 -14.74 -17.22 6.30
CA ASP A 375 -13.59 -17.61 7.13
C ASP A 375 -13.36 -16.53 8.20
N ARG A 376 -14.26 -16.53 9.19
CA ARG A 376 -14.30 -15.52 10.26
C ARG A 376 -13.00 -15.47 11.06
N GLU A 377 -12.43 -16.60 11.40
CA GLU A 377 -11.20 -16.67 12.19
C GLU A 377 -10.02 -16.02 11.46
N LYS A 378 -9.91 -16.28 10.16
CA LYS A 378 -8.89 -15.66 9.31
C LYS A 378 -9.11 -14.14 9.18
N TYR A 379 -10.37 -13.72 9.08
CA TYR A 379 -10.71 -12.30 9.04
C TYR A 379 -10.39 -11.58 10.35
N GLU A 380 -10.67 -12.19 11.49
CA GLU A 380 -10.33 -11.64 12.81
C GLU A 380 -8.81 -11.51 12.99
N LYS A 381 -8.04 -12.50 12.50
CA LYS A 381 -6.57 -12.41 12.46
C LYS A 381 -6.11 -11.25 11.58
N PHE A 382 -6.69 -11.09 10.40
CA PHE A 382 -6.46 -9.95 9.50
C PHE A 382 -6.78 -8.62 10.20
N PHE A 383 -7.97 -8.52 10.79
CA PHE A 383 -8.44 -7.29 11.42
C PHE A 383 -7.61 -6.89 12.64
N LYS A 384 -7.17 -7.86 13.44
CA LYS A 384 -6.26 -7.62 14.56
C LYS A 384 -4.94 -6.97 14.11
N THR A 385 -4.47 -7.32 12.91
CA THR A 385 -3.20 -6.81 12.38
C THR A 385 -3.37 -5.48 11.63
N PHE A 386 -4.41 -5.36 10.80
CA PHE A 386 -4.59 -4.25 9.85
C PHE A 386 -5.92 -3.49 10.01
N GLY A 387 -6.74 -3.85 10.98
CA GLY A 387 -8.05 -3.22 11.19
C GLY A 387 -7.97 -1.72 11.46
N LEU A 388 -6.92 -1.29 12.16
CA LEU A 388 -6.65 0.12 12.42
C LEU A 388 -6.55 0.94 11.13
N GLN A 389 -5.96 0.38 10.07
CA GLN A 389 -5.85 1.04 8.76
C GLN A 389 -7.23 1.25 8.12
N LEU A 390 -8.14 0.27 8.25
CA LEU A 390 -9.51 0.40 7.75
C LEU A 390 -10.30 1.47 8.51
N LYS A 391 -10.12 1.53 9.84
CA LYS A 391 -10.73 2.57 10.70
C LYS A 391 -10.24 3.96 10.31
N TYR A 392 -8.93 4.14 10.09
CA TYR A 392 -8.39 5.38 9.55
C TYR A 392 -8.92 5.69 8.14
N GLY A 393 -9.14 4.68 7.30
CA GLY A 393 -9.75 4.84 5.98
C GLY A 393 -11.17 5.40 6.02
N VAL A 394 -11.95 5.06 7.05
CA VAL A 394 -13.29 5.64 7.28
C VAL A 394 -13.20 7.12 7.67
N TYR A 395 -12.21 7.47 8.50
CA TYR A 395 -11.99 8.85 8.95
C TYR A 395 -11.37 9.76 7.88
N ALA A 396 -10.44 9.20 7.10
CA ALA A 396 -9.65 9.95 6.13
C ALA A 396 -10.53 10.63 5.06
N ASN A 397 -10.01 11.72 4.48
CA ASN A 397 -10.66 12.46 3.40
C ASN A 397 -12.12 12.82 3.70
N TYR A 398 -12.39 13.23 4.94
CA TYR A 398 -13.75 13.60 5.40
C TYR A 398 -14.78 12.48 5.19
N GLY A 399 -14.40 11.24 5.34
CA GLY A 399 -15.28 10.08 5.25
C GLY A 399 -15.73 9.71 3.83
N MET A 400 -14.99 10.10 2.79
CA MET A 400 -15.37 9.79 1.40
C MET A 400 -15.44 8.29 1.12
N GLU A 401 -14.63 7.48 1.81
CA GLU A 401 -14.56 6.03 1.63
C GLU A 401 -15.39 5.23 2.66
N LYS A 402 -16.08 5.90 3.57
CA LYS A 402 -16.81 5.29 4.70
C LYS A 402 -17.77 4.19 4.28
N ASP A 403 -18.54 4.40 3.20
CA ASP A 403 -19.54 3.42 2.75
C ASP A 403 -18.93 2.12 2.21
N GLY A 404 -17.71 2.21 1.70
CA GLY A 404 -16.98 1.03 1.21
C GLY A 404 -16.27 0.25 2.31
N LEU A 405 -16.13 0.81 3.52
CA LEU A 405 -15.34 0.22 4.60
C LEU A 405 -16.16 -0.12 5.85
N LYS A 406 -17.31 0.54 6.10
CA LYS A 406 -18.11 0.39 7.33
C LYS A 406 -18.50 -1.05 7.67
N ASP A 407 -18.78 -1.88 6.63
CA ASP A 407 -19.17 -3.28 6.81
C ASP A 407 -17.99 -4.21 7.07
N LEU A 408 -16.77 -3.70 6.95
CA LEU A 408 -15.52 -4.42 7.21
C LEU A 408 -14.96 -4.17 8.61
N LEU A 409 -15.55 -3.27 9.38
CA LEU A 409 -15.08 -2.94 10.73
C LEU A 409 -15.53 -3.97 11.74
N LEU A 410 -14.64 -4.29 12.69
CA LEU A 410 -14.93 -5.11 13.87
C LEU A 410 -14.73 -4.28 15.13
N PHE A 411 -15.60 -4.53 16.11
CA PHE A 411 -15.54 -3.91 17.43
C PHE A 411 -15.78 -4.97 18.51
N GLU A 412 -15.12 -4.83 19.65
CA GLU A 412 -15.46 -5.59 20.85
C GLU A 412 -16.79 -5.09 21.42
N THR A 413 -17.48 -5.91 22.21
CA THR A 413 -18.81 -5.57 22.72
C THR A 413 -19.04 -6.05 24.15
N SER A 414 -20.12 -5.57 24.75
CA SER A 414 -20.58 -6.02 26.08
C SER A 414 -21.30 -7.38 26.07
N ALA A 415 -21.63 -7.92 24.90
CA ALA A 415 -22.46 -9.13 24.80
C ALA A 415 -21.65 -10.42 24.72
N ASP A 416 -20.49 -10.40 24.08
CA ASP A 416 -19.65 -11.58 23.83
C ASP A 416 -18.17 -11.16 23.83
N ASP A 417 -17.29 -12.11 24.11
CA ASP A 417 -15.82 -11.93 24.00
C ASP A 417 -15.32 -11.89 22.54
N LYS A 418 -16.23 -12.06 21.56
CA LYS A 418 -15.91 -12.04 20.13
C LYS A 418 -16.22 -10.69 19.52
N PRO A 419 -15.33 -10.18 18.66
CA PRO A 419 -15.58 -8.93 17.96
C PRO A 419 -16.76 -9.07 16.99
N THR A 420 -17.54 -8.02 16.84
CA THR A 420 -18.75 -7.96 16.00
C THR A 420 -18.64 -6.89 14.92
N THR A 421 -19.34 -7.06 13.80
CA THR A 421 -19.57 -6.01 12.82
C THR A 421 -20.74 -5.13 13.22
N LEU A 422 -20.82 -3.91 12.67
CA LEU A 422 -22.00 -3.04 12.86
C LEU A 422 -23.29 -3.72 12.39
N LYS A 423 -23.21 -4.49 11.30
CA LYS A 423 -24.35 -5.27 10.78
C LYS A 423 -24.83 -6.34 11.74
N GLU A 424 -23.91 -7.08 12.35
CA GLU A 424 -24.24 -8.10 13.35
C GLU A 424 -24.84 -7.49 14.61
N TYR A 425 -24.29 -6.35 15.07
CA TYR A 425 -24.83 -5.59 16.19
C TYR A 425 -26.27 -5.15 15.92
N VAL A 426 -26.53 -4.46 14.80
CA VAL A 426 -27.89 -4.00 14.44
C VAL A 426 -28.86 -5.19 14.28
N GLY A 427 -28.38 -6.33 13.76
CA GLY A 427 -29.19 -7.55 13.65
C GLY A 427 -29.59 -8.19 14.98
N ARG A 428 -28.93 -7.82 16.10
CA ARG A 428 -29.23 -8.29 17.47
C ARG A 428 -29.95 -7.27 18.32
N MET A 429 -30.11 -6.02 17.83
CA MET A 429 -30.77 -4.96 18.58
C MET A 429 -32.20 -5.35 18.95
N ALA A 430 -32.60 -5.02 20.16
CA ALA A 430 -34.01 -5.16 20.60
C ALA A 430 -34.92 -4.20 19.82
N ASP A 431 -36.20 -4.57 19.61
CA ASP A 431 -37.16 -3.74 18.90
C ASP A 431 -37.35 -2.35 19.56
N SER A 432 -37.11 -2.25 20.88
CA SER A 432 -37.16 -1.01 21.64
C SER A 432 -35.90 -0.16 21.55
N GLN A 433 -34.80 -0.68 20.98
CA GLN A 433 -33.54 0.02 20.87
C GLN A 433 -33.49 0.83 19.57
N ASN A 434 -33.32 2.15 19.68
CA ASN A 434 -33.32 3.07 18.55
C ASN A 434 -31.89 3.41 18.07
N ASP A 435 -30.91 3.34 18.97
CA ASP A 435 -29.57 3.82 18.74
C ASP A 435 -28.51 2.74 18.98
N ILE A 436 -27.33 2.91 18.38
CA ILE A 436 -26.16 2.08 18.58
C ILE A 436 -25.37 2.69 19.75
N TYR A 437 -25.30 1.97 20.88
CA TYR A 437 -24.59 2.44 22.06
C TYR A 437 -23.11 2.07 21.99
N TYR A 438 -22.24 2.99 22.38
CA TYR A 438 -20.80 2.76 22.48
C TYR A 438 -20.18 3.47 23.70
N ALA A 439 -19.04 2.96 24.12
CA ALA A 439 -18.15 3.60 25.08
C ALA A 439 -16.71 3.51 24.62
N CYS A 440 -15.91 4.53 24.92
CA CYS A 440 -14.50 4.60 24.59
C CYS A 440 -13.63 4.36 25.83
N GLY A 441 -12.46 3.78 25.65
CA GLY A 441 -11.47 3.59 26.71
C GLY A 441 -10.26 2.79 26.25
N GLU A 442 -9.27 2.69 27.12
CA GLU A 442 -7.96 2.09 26.81
C GLU A 442 -8.04 0.61 26.37
N ASN A 443 -8.99 -0.13 26.92
CA ASN A 443 -9.25 -1.54 26.59
C ASN A 443 -10.66 -1.94 27.03
N ALA A 444 -11.16 -3.06 26.48
CA ALA A 444 -12.50 -3.57 26.77
C ALA A 444 -12.76 -3.85 28.26
N GLN A 445 -11.74 -4.30 29.00
CA GLN A 445 -11.86 -4.62 30.42
C GLN A 445 -12.14 -3.35 31.24
N LYS A 446 -11.46 -2.24 30.95
CA LYS A 446 -11.71 -0.94 31.62
C LYS A 446 -13.06 -0.36 31.21
N ILE A 447 -13.44 -0.46 29.94
CA ILE A 447 -14.75 -0.02 29.46
C ILE A 447 -15.87 -0.78 30.18
N ALA A 448 -15.74 -2.11 30.31
CA ALA A 448 -16.73 -2.96 30.96
C ALA A 448 -17.01 -2.59 32.43
N LEU A 449 -16.09 -1.89 33.09
CA LEU A 449 -16.21 -1.42 34.49
C LEU A 449 -16.86 -0.04 34.62
N LEU A 450 -17.19 0.63 33.52
CA LEU A 450 -17.85 1.94 33.57
C LEU A 450 -19.26 1.81 34.17
N PRO A 451 -19.65 2.65 35.16
CA PRO A 451 -20.96 2.60 35.75
C PRO A 451 -22.15 2.69 34.78
N GLN A 452 -21.97 3.45 33.69
CA GLN A 452 -22.98 3.61 32.64
C GLN A 452 -23.28 2.30 31.88
N ILE A 453 -22.35 1.38 31.83
CA ILE A 453 -22.52 0.06 31.18
C ILE A 453 -23.61 -0.76 31.89
N GLU A 454 -23.67 -0.70 33.26
CA GLU A 454 -24.63 -1.46 34.03
C GLU A 454 -26.07 -1.02 33.66
N ALA A 455 -26.34 0.26 33.59
CA ALA A 455 -27.67 0.80 33.27
C ALA A 455 -28.12 0.43 31.82
N VAL A 456 -27.21 0.43 30.87
CA VAL A 456 -27.52 0.05 29.49
C VAL A 456 -27.80 -1.47 29.38
N LYS A 457 -27.02 -2.28 30.11
CA LYS A 457 -27.21 -3.74 30.19
C LYS A 457 -28.54 -4.12 30.91
N GLU A 458 -28.95 -3.39 31.92
CA GLU A 458 -30.23 -3.61 32.59
C GLU A 458 -31.44 -3.41 31.67
N LYS A 459 -31.32 -2.55 30.66
CA LYS A 459 -32.31 -2.40 29.58
C LYS A 459 -32.23 -3.52 28.52
N GLY A 460 -31.28 -4.41 28.64
CA GLY A 460 -31.03 -5.49 27.66
C GLY A 460 -30.32 -5.03 26.39
N TYR A 461 -29.64 -3.89 26.41
CA TYR A 461 -28.96 -3.34 25.25
C TYR A 461 -27.48 -3.69 25.27
N GLU A 462 -26.92 -3.97 24.06
CA GLU A 462 -25.51 -4.22 23.84
C GLU A 462 -24.75 -2.88 23.66
N VAL A 463 -23.47 -2.82 24.11
CA VAL A 463 -22.61 -1.64 23.97
C VAL A 463 -21.37 -2.03 23.19
N LEU A 464 -21.02 -1.29 22.16
CA LEU A 464 -19.75 -1.41 21.44
C LEU A 464 -18.62 -0.79 22.27
N TYR A 465 -17.46 -1.44 22.28
CA TYR A 465 -16.26 -0.98 22.97
C TYR A 465 -15.26 -0.43 21.94
N PHE A 466 -14.96 0.84 22.04
CA PHE A 466 -14.04 1.55 21.19
C PHE A 466 -12.70 1.68 21.90
N THR A 467 -11.75 0.87 21.47
CA THR A 467 -10.43 0.73 22.08
C THR A 467 -9.30 1.38 21.29
N ASP A 468 -9.56 1.77 20.04
CA ASP A 468 -8.60 2.47 19.20
C ASP A 468 -8.90 3.98 19.21
N GLU A 469 -7.85 4.81 19.27
CA GLU A 469 -7.93 6.27 19.31
C GLU A 469 -8.74 6.88 18.15
N VAL A 470 -8.78 6.21 16.99
CA VAL A 470 -9.52 6.66 15.80
C VAL A 470 -11.01 6.29 15.83
N ASP A 471 -11.44 5.37 16.70
CA ASP A 471 -12.78 4.80 16.65
C ASP A 471 -13.89 5.85 16.74
N GLU A 472 -13.81 6.72 17.72
CA GLU A 472 -14.83 7.76 17.91
C GLU A 472 -14.86 8.76 16.76
N PHE A 473 -13.70 9.10 16.18
CA PHE A 473 -13.61 9.97 15.01
C PHE A 473 -14.17 9.29 13.75
N ALA A 474 -13.89 8.00 13.55
CA ALA A 474 -14.42 7.22 12.44
C ALA A 474 -15.95 7.12 12.50
N ILE A 475 -16.51 6.87 13.69
CA ILE A 475 -17.96 6.79 13.91
C ILE A 475 -18.64 8.14 13.70
N GLN A 476 -18.00 9.24 14.06
CA GLN A 476 -18.52 10.57 13.75
C GLN A 476 -18.59 10.84 12.24
N MET A 477 -17.64 10.31 11.45
CA MET A 477 -17.72 10.39 9.98
C MET A 477 -18.85 9.51 9.43
N LEU A 478 -19.12 8.34 10.04
CA LEU A 478 -20.25 7.49 9.65
C LEU A 478 -21.58 8.15 9.94
N MET A 479 -21.73 8.86 11.08
CA MET A 479 -22.93 9.51 11.61
C MET A 479 -24.04 8.53 12.00
N GLU A 480 -24.36 7.56 11.14
CA GLU A 480 -25.39 6.54 11.34
C GLU A 480 -25.00 5.24 10.63
N TYR A 481 -25.60 4.14 11.05
CA TYR A 481 -25.54 2.85 10.38
C TYR A 481 -26.94 2.23 10.32
N ASP A 482 -27.42 1.92 9.13
CA ASP A 482 -28.77 1.37 8.86
C ASP A 482 -29.91 2.19 9.53
N GLY A 483 -29.80 3.54 9.47
CA GLY A 483 -30.74 4.48 10.04
C GLY A 483 -30.71 4.57 11.57
N LYS A 484 -29.67 4.01 12.22
CA LYS A 484 -29.45 4.07 13.68
C LYS A 484 -28.29 5.01 13.97
N HIS A 485 -28.47 5.94 14.92
CA HIS A 485 -27.41 6.85 15.34
C HIS A 485 -26.47 6.22 16.36
N PHE A 486 -25.24 6.71 16.40
CA PHE A 486 -24.27 6.30 17.42
C PHE A 486 -24.38 7.20 18.65
N VAL A 487 -24.56 6.59 19.83
CA VAL A 487 -24.70 7.30 21.09
C VAL A 487 -23.61 6.85 22.07
N ASN A 488 -22.77 7.82 22.49
CA ASN A 488 -21.77 7.60 23.51
C ASN A 488 -22.45 7.57 24.89
N ILE A 489 -22.36 6.43 25.60
CA ILE A 489 -23.00 6.26 26.90
C ILE A 489 -22.38 7.11 28.03
N CYS A 490 -21.18 7.63 27.80
CA CYS A 490 -20.45 8.52 28.73
C CYS A 490 -20.78 10.01 28.50
N LYS A 491 -21.80 10.32 27.68
CA LYS A 491 -22.33 11.68 27.54
C LYS A 491 -23.44 11.96 28.52
N ASP A 492 -23.57 13.22 28.90
CA ASP A 492 -24.54 13.68 29.87
C ASP A 492 -25.97 13.61 29.36
N ASP A 493 -26.19 13.69 28.04
CA ASP A 493 -27.47 13.64 27.35
C ASP A 493 -27.98 12.21 27.07
N LEU A 494 -27.27 11.17 27.55
CA LEU A 494 -27.73 9.79 27.44
C LEU A 494 -29.14 9.64 28.05
N ASP A 495 -30.08 9.18 27.25
CA ASP A 495 -31.48 9.02 27.66
C ASP A 495 -31.92 7.54 27.54
N LEU A 496 -31.99 6.89 28.70
CA LEU A 496 -32.47 5.51 28.84
C LEU A 496 -33.80 5.42 29.57
N SER A 497 -34.34 6.59 30.01
CA SER A 497 -35.47 6.67 30.90
C SER A 497 -36.80 6.81 30.17
N ASN A 498 -37.87 6.26 30.75
CA ASN A 498 -39.22 6.56 30.30
C ASN A 498 -39.66 7.93 30.84
N ASP A 499 -40.80 8.47 30.36
CA ASP A 499 -41.25 9.81 30.69
C ASP A 499 -41.47 10.00 32.20
N ALA A 500 -41.98 8.98 32.92
CA ALA A 500 -42.18 9.04 34.37
C ALA A 500 -40.84 9.06 35.13
N GLU A 501 -39.85 8.30 34.69
CA GLU A 501 -38.49 8.34 35.27
C GLU A 501 -37.82 9.69 35.04
N LYS A 502 -38.03 10.33 33.87
CA LYS A 502 -37.54 11.68 33.54
C LYS A 502 -38.13 12.74 34.47
N GLU A 503 -39.45 12.72 34.65
CA GLU A 503 -40.12 13.65 35.54
C GLU A 503 -39.63 13.48 36.99
N ALA A 504 -39.45 12.23 37.44
CA ALA A 504 -38.98 11.94 38.78
C ALA A 504 -37.56 12.45 39.04
N ILE A 505 -36.62 12.22 38.09
CA ILE A 505 -35.22 12.68 38.23
C ILE A 505 -35.10 14.19 38.11
N THR A 506 -35.89 14.84 37.24
CA THR A 506 -35.96 16.30 37.13
C THR A 506 -36.40 16.92 38.46
N LYS A 507 -37.47 16.40 39.06
CA LYS A 507 -37.94 16.86 40.36
C LYS A 507 -36.87 16.69 41.45
N LYS A 508 -36.17 15.55 41.50
CA LYS A 508 -35.08 15.34 42.48
C LYS A 508 -33.93 16.34 42.30
N ASN A 509 -33.58 16.68 41.05
CA ASN A 509 -32.59 17.72 40.77
C ASN A 509 -33.06 19.10 41.23
N ASP A 510 -34.32 19.45 40.97
CA ASP A 510 -34.91 20.73 41.44
C ASP A 510 -34.92 20.80 42.96
N ASP A 511 -35.34 19.74 43.65
CA ASP A 511 -35.38 19.65 45.11
C ASP A 511 -33.98 19.71 45.75
N ALA A 512 -32.93 19.22 45.04
CA ALA A 512 -31.54 19.20 45.50
C ALA A 512 -30.68 20.37 44.95
N LYS A 513 -31.27 21.32 44.24
CA LYS A 513 -30.55 22.36 43.51
C LYS A 513 -29.52 23.12 44.32
N GLU A 514 -29.88 23.58 45.53
CA GLU A 514 -28.97 24.32 46.42
C GLU A 514 -27.76 23.47 46.82
N LEU A 515 -27.94 22.18 47.07
CA LEU A 515 -26.86 21.23 47.37
C LEU A 515 -25.94 21.06 46.17
N LEU A 516 -26.50 20.84 44.99
CA LEU A 516 -25.73 20.59 43.74
C LEU A 516 -24.94 21.83 43.32
N ASP A 517 -25.51 23.05 43.49
CA ASP A 517 -24.81 24.31 43.23
C ASP A 517 -23.63 24.50 44.20
N LYS A 518 -23.80 24.22 45.52
CA LYS A 518 -22.68 24.23 46.48
C LYS A 518 -21.58 23.24 46.12
N MET A 519 -21.94 22.05 45.66
CA MET A 519 -20.97 21.05 45.23
C MET A 519 -20.20 21.50 43.97
N LYS A 520 -20.90 22.11 43.03
CA LYS A 520 -20.26 22.70 41.86
C LYS A 520 -19.24 23.78 42.23
N ASP A 521 -19.64 24.69 43.12
CA ASP A 521 -18.78 25.78 43.63
C ASP A 521 -17.53 25.21 44.34
N ALA A 522 -17.69 24.10 45.10
CA ALA A 522 -16.58 23.40 45.76
C ALA A 522 -15.54 22.82 44.79
N LEU A 523 -15.91 22.57 43.56
CA LEU A 523 -15.04 22.06 42.51
C LEU A 523 -14.33 23.15 41.69
N ASP A 524 -14.56 24.43 41.97
CA ASP A 524 -13.83 25.60 41.45
C ASP A 524 -13.62 25.57 39.92
N GLY A 525 -14.71 25.35 39.18
CA GLY A 525 -14.70 25.35 37.70
C GLY A 525 -14.17 24.06 37.02
N LYS A 526 -13.90 23.00 37.79
CA LYS A 526 -13.49 21.69 37.24
C LYS A 526 -14.63 20.98 36.50
N VAL A 527 -15.87 21.31 36.81
CA VAL A 527 -17.08 20.79 36.17
C VAL A 527 -18.02 21.90 35.77
N THR A 528 -18.81 21.69 34.71
CA THR A 528 -19.85 22.63 34.27
C THR A 528 -21.10 22.50 35.09
N ALA A 529 -21.40 21.31 35.60
CA ALA A 529 -22.54 21.01 36.42
C ALA A 529 -22.29 19.84 37.37
N VAL A 530 -23.07 19.78 38.46
CA VAL A 530 -23.26 18.58 39.28
C VAL A 530 -24.74 18.25 39.23
N LYS A 531 -25.11 16.99 38.96
CA LYS A 531 -26.51 16.58 38.84
C LYS A 531 -26.75 15.18 39.41
N LEU A 532 -28.00 14.93 39.82
CA LEU A 532 -28.46 13.60 40.16
C LEU A 532 -28.87 12.86 38.90
N THR A 533 -28.54 11.58 38.85
CA THR A 533 -28.85 10.69 37.73
C THR A 533 -29.36 9.33 38.19
N ASN A 534 -30.06 8.60 37.32
CA ASN A 534 -30.48 7.21 37.53
C ASN A 534 -29.74 6.22 36.60
N LYS A 535 -28.60 6.66 36.00
CA LYS A 535 -27.87 5.92 34.98
C LYS A 535 -26.72 5.06 35.51
N LEU A 536 -26.57 4.94 36.84
CA LEU A 536 -25.34 4.40 37.44
C LEU A 536 -25.51 3.04 38.14
N GLY A 537 -26.68 2.40 37.99
CA GLY A 537 -26.94 1.11 38.66
C GLY A 537 -26.61 1.18 40.16
N SER A 538 -25.66 0.39 40.62
CA SER A 538 -25.22 0.34 42.01
C SER A 538 -24.13 1.36 42.39
N HIS A 539 -23.57 2.08 41.43
CA HIS A 539 -22.40 2.96 41.64
C HIS A 539 -22.81 4.37 42.15
N PRO A 540 -21.97 5.01 42.99
CA PRO A 540 -22.33 6.30 43.59
C PRO A 540 -22.18 7.49 42.66
N VAL A 541 -21.20 7.46 41.73
CA VAL A 541 -20.77 8.63 40.97
C VAL A 541 -20.12 8.24 39.65
N CYS A 542 -20.25 9.11 38.65
CA CYS A 542 -19.43 9.06 37.43
C CYS A 542 -19.12 10.47 36.91
N LEU A 543 -18.24 10.57 35.92
CA LEU A 543 -18.08 11.73 35.06
C LEU A 543 -18.72 11.46 33.70
N SER A 544 -19.45 12.45 33.20
CA SER A 544 -19.91 12.51 31.82
C SER A 544 -19.40 13.78 31.15
N ALA A 545 -19.42 13.79 29.80
CA ALA A 545 -19.03 14.94 29.01
C ALA A 545 -20.27 15.60 28.38
N GLU A 546 -20.36 16.92 28.49
CA GLU A 546 -21.38 17.74 27.84
C GLU A 546 -20.85 18.21 26.46
N GLY A 547 -21.75 18.24 25.48
CA GLY A 547 -21.46 18.79 24.16
C GLY A 547 -20.71 17.83 23.23
N TYR A 548 -19.91 18.38 22.30
CA TYR A 548 -19.30 17.62 21.18
C TYR A 548 -18.08 16.81 21.61
N VAL A 549 -17.21 17.36 22.44
CA VAL A 549 -15.94 16.76 22.81
C VAL A 549 -16.15 15.75 23.95
N SER A 550 -15.83 14.47 23.68
CA SER A 550 -15.82 13.44 24.72
C SER A 550 -14.50 13.46 25.50
N LEU A 551 -14.47 12.70 26.62
CA LEU A 551 -13.25 12.51 27.42
C LEU A 551 -12.12 11.89 26.61
N GLU A 552 -12.42 10.90 25.75
CA GLU A 552 -11.43 10.25 24.91
C GLU A 552 -10.94 11.16 23.79
N MET A 553 -11.84 11.91 23.15
CA MET A 553 -11.44 12.93 22.17
C MET A 553 -10.51 13.98 22.76
N GLU A 554 -10.74 14.44 24.00
CA GLU A 554 -9.83 15.36 24.69
C GLU A 554 -8.43 14.76 24.81
N LYS A 555 -8.31 13.51 25.25
CA LYS A 555 -7.01 12.80 25.38
C LYS A 555 -6.29 12.72 24.04
N VAL A 556 -6.97 12.22 23.02
CA VAL A 556 -6.40 12.03 21.69
C VAL A 556 -5.95 13.36 21.07
N LEU A 557 -6.82 14.37 21.10
CA LEU A 557 -6.50 15.67 20.50
C LEU A 557 -5.34 16.38 21.21
N ASN A 558 -5.21 16.21 22.53
CA ASN A 558 -4.11 16.81 23.29
C ASN A 558 -2.79 16.01 23.20
N SER A 559 -2.82 14.72 22.81
CA SER A 559 -1.63 13.89 22.59
C SER A 559 -0.99 14.10 21.23
N MET A 560 -1.70 14.68 20.27
CA MET A 560 -1.21 14.90 18.91
C MET A 560 -0.01 15.88 18.89
N PRO A 561 1.06 15.58 18.14
CA PRO A 561 2.19 16.50 17.96
C PRO A 561 1.73 17.83 17.33
N GLY A 562 2.01 18.96 18.00
CA GLY A 562 1.63 20.29 17.53
C GLY A 562 0.20 20.70 17.88
N ALA A 563 -0.53 19.90 18.64
CA ALA A 563 -1.83 20.29 19.17
C ALA A 563 -1.70 21.51 20.09
N ASN A 564 -2.51 22.53 19.85
CA ASN A 564 -2.70 23.59 20.85
C ASN A 564 -3.38 22.90 22.06
N GLN A 565 -2.68 22.80 23.18
CA GLN A 565 -3.18 22.27 24.45
C GLN A 565 -4.37 23.13 24.95
N GLY A 566 -5.53 22.96 24.37
CA GLY A 566 -6.68 23.82 24.66
C GLY A 566 -8.04 23.17 24.46
N VAL A 567 -8.07 21.97 23.89
CA VAL A 567 -9.34 21.24 23.75
C VAL A 567 -9.64 20.59 25.10
N LYS A 568 -10.76 20.99 25.74
CA LYS A 568 -11.24 20.42 26.99
C LYS A 568 -12.69 19.95 26.82
N ALA A 569 -12.97 18.75 27.30
CA ALA A 569 -14.33 18.29 27.49
C ALA A 569 -15.00 19.10 28.62
N GLN A 570 -16.24 19.40 28.44
CA GLN A 570 -17.05 20.02 29.50
C GLN A 570 -17.55 18.90 30.41
N LEU A 571 -16.97 18.80 31.61
CA LEU A 571 -17.26 17.71 32.54
C LEU A 571 -18.52 17.99 33.38
N VAL A 572 -19.31 16.95 33.55
CA VAL A 572 -20.47 16.94 34.48
C VAL A 572 -20.25 15.84 35.50
N LEU A 573 -20.33 16.18 36.78
CA LEU A 573 -20.30 15.18 37.85
C LEU A 573 -21.73 14.67 38.07
N GLU A 574 -21.96 13.39 37.77
CA GLU A 574 -23.26 12.75 37.97
C GLU A 574 -23.24 11.88 39.23
N ILE A 575 -24.23 12.08 40.11
CA ILE A 575 -24.38 11.35 41.36
C ILE A 575 -25.63 10.47 41.27
N ASN A 576 -25.54 9.24 41.67
CA ASN A 576 -26.66 8.32 41.69
C ASN A 576 -27.72 8.75 42.69
N ALA A 577 -28.90 9.11 42.18
CA ALA A 577 -30.02 9.62 42.96
C ALA A 577 -30.58 8.63 44.02
N GLU A 578 -30.37 7.33 43.82
CA GLU A 578 -30.84 6.25 44.69
C GLU A 578 -29.75 5.76 45.67
N HIS A 579 -28.50 6.23 45.49
CA HIS A 579 -27.41 5.78 46.34
C HIS A 579 -27.43 6.45 47.73
N PRO A 580 -27.16 5.74 48.84
CA PRO A 580 -27.16 6.29 50.22
C PRO A 580 -26.23 7.49 50.41
N ILE A 581 -25.28 7.72 49.50
CA ILE A 581 -24.37 8.88 49.52
C ILE A 581 -25.14 10.21 49.47
N VAL A 582 -26.29 10.27 48.79
CA VAL A 582 -27.10 11.49 48.66
C VAL A 582 -27.59 11.96 50.02
N ASP A 583 -28.04 11.06 50.90
CA ASP A 583 -28.47 11.40 52.24
C ASP A 583 -27.31 11.91 53.12
N LYS A 584 -26.12 11.32 52.94
CA LYS A 584 -24.89 11.77 53.58
C LYS A 584 -24.50 13.18 53.17
N LEU A 585 -24.61 13.49 51.87
CA LEU A 585 -24.34 14.82 51.32
C LEU A 585 -25.33 15.88 51.82
N LYS A 586 -26.64 15.54 51.92
CA LYS A 586 -27.67 16.42 52.45
C LYS A 586 -27.48 16.77 53.91
N GLY A 587 -26.92 15.85 54.72
CA GLY A 587 -26.67 16.03 56.15
C GLY A 587 -25.30 16.60 56.51
N ALA A 588 -24.43 16.85 55.52
CA ALA A 588 -23.05 17.29 55.73
C ALA A 588 -22.96 18.80 56.08
N SER A 589 -21.97 19.16 56.90
CA SER A 589 -21.53 20.56 57.05
C SER A 589 -20.93 21.09 55.75
N ASP A 590 -20.84 22.42 55.56
CA ASP A 590 -20.25 22.99 54.32
C ASP A 590 -18.77 22.52 54.12
N ASP A 591 -18.00 22.36 55.20
CA ASP A 591 -16.62 21.85 55.13
C ASP A 591 -16.58 20.37 54.75
N ASP A 592 -17.44 19.54 55.34
CA ASP A 592 -17.52 18.11 55.00
C ASP A 592 -18.08 17.92 53.60
N LEU A 593 -19.03 18.72 53.16
CA LEU A 593 -19.59 18.70 51.81
C LEU A 593 -18.50 18.96 50.79
N LYS A 594 -17.63 19.94 51.04
CA LYS A 594 -16.49 20.23 50.16
C LYS A 594 -15.52 19.04 50.06
N LYS A 595 -15.19 18.38 51.20
CA LYS A 595 -14.35 17.20 51.25
C LYS A 595 -14.98 16.02 50.46
N TYR A 596 -16.26 15.72 50.73
CA TYR A 596 -16.98 14.63 50.05
C TYR A 596 -17.09 14.88 48.55
N THR A 597 -17.34 16.11 48.15
CA THR A 597 -17.43 16.49 46.73
C THR A 597 -16.10 16.26 45.99
N ASN A 598 -14.99 16.68 46.57
CA ASN A 598 -13.68 16.46 45.98
C ASN A 598 -13.31 14.97 45.93
N LEU A 599 -13.66 14.17 46.92
CA LEU A 599 -13.46 12.71 46.92
C LEU A 599 -14.30 12.02 45.84
N LEU A 600 -15.59 12.40 45.72
CA LEU A 600 -16.45 11.87 44.67
C LEU A 600 -15.95 12.24 43.26
N TYR A 601 -15.52 13.47 43.07
CA TYR A 601 -14.93 13.93 41.83
C TYR A 601 -13.66 13.15 41.50
N SER A 602 -12.76 12.99 42.46
CA SER A 602 -11.52 12.23 42.27
C SER A 602 -11.80 10.74 41.99
N SER A 603 -12.77 10.15 42.67
CA SER A 603 -13.21 8.77 42.40
C SER A 603 -13.81 8.64 41.00
N ALA A 604 -14.63 9.59 40.57
CA ALA A 604 -15.20 9.60 39.22
C ALA A 604 -14.15 9.77 38.13
N ARG A 605 -13.07 10.56 38.39
CA ARG A 605 -11.91 10.63 37.49
C ARG A 605 -11.22 9.29 37.32
N LEU A 606 -10.94 8.59 38.43
CA LEU A 606 -10.32 7.25 38.36
C LEU A 606 -11.18 6.25 37.57
N ILE A 607 -12.50 6.27 37.82
CA ILE A 607 -13.46 5.42 37.07
C ILE A 607 -13.43 5.74 35.57
N ALA A 608 -13.33 7.02 35.20
CA ALA A 608 -13.25 7.47 33.81
C ALA A 608 -11.86 7.26 33.18
N GLY A 609 -10.91 6.65 33.90
CA GLY A 609 -9.54 6.44 33.40
C GLY A 609 -8.73 7.73 33.28
N LEU A 610 -9.07 8.78 34.07
CA LEU A 610 -8.33 10.03 34.12
C LEU A 610 -7.37 10.02 35.32
N ASP A 611 -6.22 10.65 35.16
CA ASP A 611 -5.26 10.82 36.26
C ASP A 611 -5.83 11.71 37.34
N LEU A 612 -5.48 11.39 38.58
CA LEU A 612 -5.77 12.26 39.72
C LEU A 612 -4.92 13.53 39.64
N GLU A 613 -5.55 14.69 39.82
CA GLU A 613 -4.86 15.99 39.86
C GLU A 613 -3.90 16.07 41.04
N ASN A 614 -4.34 15.56 42.22
CA ASN A 614 -3.55 15.47 43.43
C ASN A 614 -3.77 14.12 44.14
N PRO A 615 -2.96 13.08 43.82
CA PRO A 615 -3.10 11.76 44.43
C PRO A 615 -2.89 11.77 45.96
N THR A 616 -2.01 12.66 46.49
CA THR A 616 -1.73 12.75 47.91
C THR A 616 -2.93 13.28 48.68
N GLU A 617 -3.55 14.38 48.21
CA GLU A 617 -4.73 14.94 48.81
C GLU A 617 -5.92 13.96 48.83
N PHE A 618 -6.08 13.19 47.73
CA PHE A 618 -7.09 12.12 47.67
C PHE A 618 -6.85 11.05 48.74
N SER A 619 -5.58 10.60 48.88
CA SER A 619 -5.20 9.59 49.86
C SER A 619 -5.42 10.08 51.30
N ASP A 620 -5.02 11.32 51.60
CA ASP A 620 -5.20 11.93 52.93
C ASP A 620 -6.69 12.09 53.28
N ALA A 621 -7.47 12.60 52.32
CA ALA A 621 -8.93 12.75 52.52
C ALA A 621 -9.65 11.39 52.70
N LEU A 622 -9.18 10.33 52.02
CA LEU A 622 -9.70 8.97 52.21
C LEU A 622 -9.35 8.44 53.62
N ALA A 623 -8.10 8.64 54.07
CA ALA A 623 -7.66 8.22 55.39
C ALA A 623 -8.38 8.94 56.52
N ASP A 624 -8.70 10.24 56.36
CA ASP A 624 -9.49 11.01 57.32
C ASP A 624 -10.93 10.48 57.50
N MET A 625 -11.46 9.74 56.53
CA MET A 625 -12.81 9.15 56.54
C MET A 625 -12.87 7.73 57.10
N MET A 626 -11.73 7.03 57.18
CA MET A 626 -11.63 5.68 57.75
C MET A 626 -11.48 5.71 59.27
#